data_ebc2b5863b4f411bff9346502d24ef67
#
_entry.id   ebc2b5863b4f411bff9346502d24ef67
#
_cell.length_a   1.000
_cell.length_b   1.000
_cell.length_c   1.000
_cell.angle_alpha   90.00
_cell.angle_beta   90.00
_cell.angle_gamma   90.00
#
_symmetry.space_group_name_H-M   'P 1'
#
loop_
_entity.id
_entity.type
_entity.pdbx_description
1 polymer ?
#
loop_
_entity_poly.entity_id
_entity_poly.type
_entity_poly.pdbx_seq_one_letter_code
_entity_poly.pdbx_strand_id
1 'polypeptide(L)'
;MKQLLTYFFLFVFLSNFAQNTDSEQKSVIVFTPELLLGITAEANENFVEHGLQSGAIINFGWEQDYNTQEWAQRLKGPKTGISLGIADYGNLDSLGISLTVMPFIEFNAFRSKRFKVQSGMGLSYFNKIFDPITNPNNKGITTDLAWSFRLFMHYQFLSSQKMDWRAGIGYYHHSNGHTRLPNQGLNSFLFSVSADIKNPVKIQLAKDSFVKPEFKKTVYDYASLRTGYGINVLGEAEVFNESKGVYTLAGEYGKVFNHTFKLGVGFFYRYYEHYHDYIKNNESLVQEGQELARLKDSPFYNGSAHGLFITGEVLLNHVGIEAYLGANLHKPAYQIDWQMNEGWDNTPREIPPNWVLGELDSKYKKKKLISSRLGLKYYLLGTRRVPKHNVYAAFHINTNLGQADFTEFSLAYVYSFRSRER
;
A
#
# COMPACT_ATOMS: atom_id res chain seq x y z
N MET A 1 11.54 -15.58 -1.82
CA MET A 1 10.77 -14.37 -1.55
C MET A 1 10.78 -13.93 -0.09
N LYS A 2 10.49 -14.84 0.92
CA LYS A 2 10.57 -14.50 2.37
C LYS A 2 11.91 -13.84 2.74
N GLN A 3 13.05 -14.39 2.29
CA GLN A 3 14.39 -13.84 2.57
C GLN A 3 14.64 -12.46 1.90
N LEU A 4 14.17 -12.24 0.67
CA LEU A 4 14.34 -10.98 -0.03
C LEU A 4 13.56 -9.83 0.63
N LEU A 5 12.33 -10.10 1.07
CA LEU A 5 11.52 -9.17 1.84
C LEU A 5 12.17 -8.82 3.19
N THR A 6 12.70 -9.84 3.88
CA THR A 6 13.40 -9.65 5.16
C THR A 6 14.64 -8.76 5.00
N TYR A 7 15.45 -8.98 3.95
CA TYR A 7 16.64 -8.18 3.68
C TYR A 7 16.29 -6.75 3.25
N PHE A 8 15.20 -6.55 2.50
CA PHE A 8 14.77 -5.20 2.13
C PHE A 8 14.30 -4.40 3.35
N PHE A 9 13.48 -4.99 4.22
CA PHE A 9 13.05 -4.33 5.46
C PHE A 9 14.22 -4.07 6.40
N LEU A 10 15.17 -5.00 6.52
CA LEU A 10 16.41 -4.78 7.27
C LEU A 10 17.24 -3.63 6.68
N PHE A 11 17.33 -3.55 5.35
CA PHE A 11 18.06 -2.49 4.64
C PHE A 11 17.39 -1.12 4.81
N VAL A 12 16.06 -1.03 4.67
CA VAL A 12 15.29 0.20 4.94
C VAL A 12 15.39 0.60 6.42
N PHE A 13 15.41 -0.36 7.33
CA PHE A 13 15.58 -0.13 8.77
C PHE A 13 16.97 0.42 9.09
N LEU A 14 18.02 -0.22 8.59
CA LEU A 14 19.42 0.19 8.81
C LEU A 14 19.75 1.55 8.16
N SER A 15 19.17 1.87 7.01
CA SER A 15 19.39 3.13 6.34
C SER A 15 18.77 4.33 7.05
N ASN A 16 17.69 4.15 7.82
CA ASN A 16 17.15 5.19 8.67
C ASN A 16 18.07 5.51 9.88
N PHE A 17 18.86 4.57 10.37
CA PHE A 17 19.87 4.82 11.40
C PHE A 17 21.14 5.49 10.88
N ALA A 18 21.49 5.28 9.60
CA ALA A 18 22.67 5.90 8.97
C ALA A 18 22.51 7.40 8.63
N GLN A 19 21.30 7.95 8.72
CA GLN A 19 21.02 9.37 8.42
C GLN A 19 21.42 10.35 9.54
N ASN A 20 21.92 9.89 10.67
CA ASN A 20 22.21 10.73 11.85
C ASN A 20 23.56 11.45 11.85
N THR A 21 24.26 11.59 10.72
CA THR A 21 25.59 12.22 10.67
C THR A 21 25.59 13.74 10.37
N ASP A 22 24.45 14.33 10.00
CA ASP A 22 24.37 15.79 9.86
C ASP A 22 23.87 16.44 11.16
N SER A 23 24.70 17.21 11.81
CA SER A 23 24.51 17.91 13.09
C SER A 23 23.32 18.90 13.15
N GLU A 24 22.55 19.02 12.10
CA GLU A 24 21.41 19.95 11.98
C GLU A 24 20.01 19.28 12.04
N GLN A 25 19.93 17.96 12.12
CA GLN A 25 18.65 17.26 12.10
C GLN A 25 18.12 17.07 13.53
N LYS A 26 17.36 18.05 14.04
CA LYS A 26 16.68 17.96 15.36
C LYS A 26 15.32 17.34 15.20
N SER A 27 15.23 16.01 15.16
CA SER A 27 13.98 15.27 15.32
C SER A 27 13.79 14.81 16.76
N VAL A 28 12.57 14.87 17.27
CA VAL A 28 12.23 14.46 18.63
C VAL A 28 11.49 13.14 18.60
N ILE A 29 12.01 12.15 19.33
CA ILE A 29 11.36 10.84 19.44
C ILE A 29 10.14 10.98 20.35
N VAL A 30 9.01 10.48 19.89
CA VAL A 30 7.74 10.41 20.62
C VAL A 30 7.25 8.98 20.64
N PHE A 31 6.83 8.56 21.79
CA PHE A 31 6.24 7.25 22.04
C PHE A 31 4.73 7.39 22.21
N THR A 32 3.96 6.62 21.44
CA THR A 32 2.50 6.72 21.46
C THR A 32 1.88 5.34 21.57
N PRO A 33 1.57 4.84 22.78
CA PRO A 33 0.74 3.66 22.96
C PRO A 33 -0.71 3.96 22.53
N GLU A 34 -1.36 2.98 21.94
CA GLU A 34 -2.70 3.07 21.38
C GLU A 34 -3.45 1.75 21.57
N LEU A 35 -4.69 1.81 22.06
CA LEU A 35 -5.62 0.69 22.14
C LEU A 35 -6.67 0.83 21.05
N LEU A 36 -7.06 -0.27 20.47
CA LEU A 36 -7.99 -0.37 19.36
C LEU A 36 -9.17 -1.28 19.73
N LEU A 37 -10.37 -0.88 19.32
CA LEU A 37 -11.58 -1.69 19.44
C LEU A 37 -12.51 -1.40 18.27
N GLY A 38 -13.13 -2.41 17.69
CA GLY A 38 -14.10 -2.23 16.62
C GLY A 38 -14.56 -3.51 15.97
N ILE A 39 -14.87 -3.43 14.69
CA ILE A 39 -15.44 -4.54 13.93
C ILE A 39 -14.64 -4.77 12.64
N THR A 40 -14.48 -6.03 12.26
CA THR A 40 -14.08 -6.44 10.92
C THR A 40 -15.34 -6.54 10.06
N ALA A 41 -15.37 -5.90 8.90
CA ALA A 41 -16.50 -5.99 7.99
C ALA A 41 -16.50 -7.35 7.28
N GLU A 42 -17.64 -7.98 7.22
CA GLU A 42 -17.84 -9.21 6.47
C GLU A 42 -17.70 -8.95 4.96
N ALA A 43 -16.84 -9.71 4.31
CA ALA A 43 -16.59 -9.56 2.87
C ALA A 43 -17.75 -10.14 2.04
N ASN A 44 -18.47 -11.13 2.56
CA ASN A 44 -19.65 -11.76 1.97
C ASN A 44 -20.45 -12.54 3.04
N GLU A 45 -21.60 -13.10 2.66
CA GLU A 45 -22.49 -13.84 3.55
C GLU A 45 -21.88 -15.10 4.20
N ASN A 46 -20.80 -15.62 3.62
CA ASN A 46 -20.09 -16.79 4.16
C ASN A 46 -18.74 -16.39 4.80
N PHE A 47 -18.61 -15.16 5.24
CA PHE A 47 -17.44 -14.74 5.98
C PHE A 47 -17.39 -15.48 7.31
N VAL A 48 -16.17 -15.78 7.79
CA VAL A 48 -15.99 -16.50 9.05
C VAL A 48 -16.63 -15.73 10.22
N GLU A 49 -17.42 -16.43 11.02
CA GLU A 49 -18.01 -15.85 12.22
C GLU A 49 -16.92 -15.25 13.12
N HIS A 50 -17.13 -14.04 13.60
CA HIS A 50 -16.17 -13.33 14.44
C HIS A 50 -16.87 -12.33 15.37
N GLY A 51 -16.21 -12.02 16.47
CA GLY A 51 -16.68 -11.02 17.45
C GLY A 51 -16.04 -9.66 17.21
N LEU A 52 -15.96 -8.88 18.28
CA LEU A 52 -15.29 -7.58 18.28
C LEU A 52 -13.78 -7.76 18.08
N GLN A 53 -13.23 -6.99 17.17
CA GLN A 53 -11.77 -6.86 17.03
C GLN A 53 -11.23 -5.99 18.14
N SER A 54 -10.14 -6.44 18.77
CA SER A 54 -9.36 -5.67 19.73
C SER A 54 -7.87 -5.67 19.35
N GLY A 55 -7.13 -4.66 19.81
CA GLY A 55 -5.71 -4.61 19.53
C GLY A 55 -4.98 -3.54 20.31
N ALA A 56 -3.65 -3.61 20.23
CA ALA A 56 -2.75 -2.62 20.77
C ALA A 56 -1.67 -2.29 19.75
N ILE A 57 -1.33 -1.02 19.65
CA ILE A 57 -0.25 -0.52 18.80
C ILE A 57 0.67 0.36 19.65
N ILE A 58 1.96 0.25 19.40
CA ILE A 58 2.96 1.17 19.90
C ILE A 58 3.56 1.90 18.70
N ASN A 59 3.39 3.22 18.66
CA ASN A 59 3.96 4.04 17.61
C ASN A 59 5.26 4.68 18.12
N PHE A 60 6.39 4.36 17.51
CA PHE A 60 7.67 5.04 17.69
C PHE A 60 7.78 6.11 16.60
N GLY A 61 7.56 7.36 16.98
CA GLY A 61 7.49 8.48 16.06
C GLY A 61 8.65 9.45 16.20
N TRP A 62 9.07 10.05 15.09
CA TRP A 62 9.96 11.20 15.03
C TRP A 62 9.13 12.41 14.61
N GLU A 63 8.95 13.35 15.53
CA GLU A 63 8.32 14.64 15.21
C GLU A 63 9.29 15.52 14.44
N GLN A 64 8.81 16.07 13.33
CA GLN A 64 9.61 16.82 12.37
C GLN A 64 9.42 18.35 12.48
N ASP A 65 8.79 18.85 13.54
CA ASP A 65 8.55 20.29 13.75
C ASP A 65 9.86 21.11 13.73
N TYR A 66 10.94 20.53 14.28
CA TYR A 66 12.27 21.16 14.37
C TYR A 66 13.28 20.62 13.35
N ASN A 67 12.82 19.82 12.38
CA ASN A 67 13.66 19.35 11.29
C ASN A 67 13.89 20.47 10.29
N THR A 68 15.17 20.77 9.99
CA THR A 68 15.57 21.83 9.05
C THR A 68 15.44 21.44 7.59
N GLN A 69 15.11 20.20 7.26
CA GLN A 69 14.93 19.77 5.87
C GLN A 69 13.66 20.36 5.25
N GLU A 70 13.73 20.68 3.95
CA GLU A 70 12.66 21.34 3.23
C GLU A 70 11.35 20.56 3.28
N TRP A 71 11.36 19.24 3.04
CA TRP A 71 10.17 18.40 3.07
C TRP A 71 9.42 18.49 4.41
N ALA A 72 10.15 18.49 5.53
CA ALA A 72 9.55 18.57 6.85
C ALA A 72 8.82 19.90 7.04
N GLN A 73 9.41 21.00 6.57
CA GLN A 73 8.82 22.34 6.66
C GLN A 73 7.65 22.52 5.67
N ARG A 74 7.74 21.96 4.45
CA ARG A 74 6.65 21.99 3.45
C ARG A 74 5.44 21.19 3.92
N LEU A 75 5.66 20.07 4.62
CA LEU A 75 4.61 19.23 5.20
C LEU A 75 4.17 19.69 6.61
N LYS A 76 4.68 20.83 7.10
CA LYS A 76 4.32 21.46 8.40
C LYS A 76 4.66 20.58 9.61
N GLY A 77 5.82 19.94 9.60
CA GLY A 77 6.31 19.12 10.70
C GLY A 77 5.45 17.88 10.94
N PRO A 78 5.35 16.93 10.00
CA PRO A 78 4.63 15.69 10.24
C PRO A 78 5.34 14.85 11.29
N LYS A 79 4.66 13.85 11.85
CA LYS A 79 5.29 12.79 12.61
C LYS A 79 5.51 11.61 11.63
N THR A 80 6.74 11.12 11.55
CA THR A 80 7.07 9.90 10.79
C THR A 80 7.55 8.83 11.75
N GLY A 81 7.36 7.55 11.44
CA GLY A 81 7.78 6.52 12.38
C GLY A 81 7.45 5.11 11.98
N ILE A 82 7.50 4.23 12.97
CA ILE A 82 7.18 2.80 12.84
C ILE A 82 6.16 2.44 13.92
N SER A 83 5.10 1.78 13.51
CA SER A 83 4.09 1.18 14.38
C SER A 83 4.39 -0.31 14.55
N LEU A 84 4.37 -0.79 15.79
CA LEU A 84 4.36 -2.20 16.14
C LEU A 84 3.00 -2.52 16.77
N GLY A 85 2.30 -3.52 16.24
CA GLY A 85 0.94 -3.83 16.66
C GLY A 85 0.68 -5.30 16.85
N ILE A 86 -0.32 -5.59 17.68
CA ILE A 86 -0.97 -6.89 17.83
C ILE A 86 -2.46 -6.68 17.75
N ALA A 87 -3.17 -7.59 17.06
CA ALA A 87 -4.63 -7.56 16.97
C ALA A 87 -5.22 -8.95 17.05
N ASP A 88 -6.37 -9.06 17.71
CA ASP A 88 -7.28 -10.20 17.76
C ASP A 88 -8.56 -9.79 17.03
N TYR A 89 -9.04 -10.64 16.13
CA TYR A 89 -10.18 -10.37 15.26
C TYR A 89 -11.51 -10.95 15.81
N GLY A 90 -11.53 -11.33 17.09
CA GLY A 90 -12.73 -11.88 17.75
C GLY A 90 -13.03 -13.33 17.40
N ASN A 91 -12.08 -14.05 16.79
CA ASN A 91 -12.14 -15.50 16.56
C ASN A 91 -10.72 -16.07 16.55
N LEU A 92 -10.24 -16.48 17.72
CA LEU A 92 -8.87 -17.00 17.89
C LEU A 92 -8.65 -18.35 17.18
N ASP A 93 -9.69 -19.13 16.99
CA ASP A 93 -9.57 -20.46 16.38
C ASP A 93 -9.37 -20.37 14.86
N SER A 94 -10.12 -19.52 14.19
CA SER A 94 -10.11 -19.40 12.73
C SER A 94 -9.27 -18.21 12.23
N LEU A 95 -9.38 -17.01 12.80
CA LEU A 95 -8.66 -15.81 12.39
C LEU A 95 -7.36 -15.61 13.16
N GLY A 96 -7.31 -16.10 14.41
CA GLY A 96 -6.14 -15.98 15.26
C GLY A 96 -5.79 -14.54 15.63
N ILE A 97 -4.48 -14.30 15.74
CA ILE A 97 -3.91 -12.98 16.01
C ILE A 97 -2.98 -12.55 14.87
N SER A 98 -2.83 -11.23 14.71
CA SER A 98 -1.79 -10.67 13.84
C SER A 98 -0.74 -9.88 14.61
N LEU A 99 0.51 -9.89 14.10
CA LEU A 99 1.61 -9.04 14.53
C LEU A 99 1.98 -8.12 13.38
N THR A 100 1.92 -6.80 13.59
CA THR A 100 2.12 -5.79 12.55
C THR A 100 3.39 -5.00 12.74
N VAL A 101 4.11 -4.75 11.64
CA VAL A 101 5.18 -3.75 11.54
C VAL A 101 4.83 -2.83 10.39
N MET A 102 4.72 -1.51 10.67
CA MET A 102 4.18 -0.57 9.71
C MET A 102 4.87 0.80 9.82
N PRO A 103 5.63 1.24 8.81
CA PRO A 103 5.98 2.64 8.65
C PRO A 103 4.73 3.51 8.57
N PHE A 104 4.77 4.70 9.18
CA PHE A 104 3.65 5.63 9.13
C PHE A 104 4.11 7.08 8.97
N ILE A 105 3.18 7.90 8.49
CA ILE A 105 3.26 9.36 8.53
C ILE A 105 1.96 9.91 9.13
N GLU A 106 2.09 10.91 10.01
CA GLU A 106 0.96 11.57 10.66
C GLU A 106 1.04 13.08 10.42
N PHE A 107 -0.04 13.65 9.90
CA PHE A 107 -0.16 15.07 9.58
C PHE A 107 -1.11 15.78 10.53
N ASN A 108 -0.84 17.07 10.80
CA ASN A 108 -1.82 17.95 11.42
C ASN A 108 -2.85 18.38 10.35
N ALA A 109 -4.13 17.98 10.50
CA ALA A 109 -5.15 18.23 9.49
C ALA A 109 -5.63 19.69 9.43
N PHE A 110 -5.65 20.39 10.60
CA PHE A 110 -6.17 21.75 10.71
C PHE A 110 -5.22 22.66 11.50
N ARG A 111 -5.49 23.97 11.46
CA ARG A 111 -4.69 24.99 12.18
C ARG A 111 -4.63 24.75 13.69
N SER A 112 -5.67 24.18 14.30
CA SER A 112 -5.73 23.89 15.74
C SER A 112 -4.70 22.84 16.19
N LYS A 113 -4.09 22.07 15.26
CA LYS A 113 -3.20 20.94 15.50
C LYS A 113 -3.78 19.83 16.41
N ARG A 114 -5.08 19.92 16.76
CA ARG A 114 -5.76 18.90 17.57
C ARG A 114 -6.24 17.71 16.74
N PHE A 115 -6.51 17.92 15.45
CA PHE A 115 -6.86 16.84 14.51
C PHE A 115 -5.61 16.40 13.78
N LYS A 116 -5.38 15.10 13.78
CA LYS A 116 -4.25 14.46 13.12
C LYS A 116 -4.75 13.34 12.22
N VAL A 117 -4.14 13.19 11.06
CA VAL A 117 -4.41 12.08 10.13
C VAL A 117 -3.14 11.25 10.01
N GLN A 118 -3.23 9.99 10.39
CA GLN A 118 -2.15 9.03 10.31
C GLN A 118 -2.43 8.04 9.17
N SER A 119 -1.47 7.87 8.27
CA SER A 119 -1.49 6.83 7.25
C SER A 119 -0.26 5.95 7.44
N GLY A 120 -0.45 4.65 7.34
CA GLY A 120 0.63 3.66 7.40
C GLY A 120 0.41 2.54 6.40
N MET A 121 1.51 1.98 5.91
CA MET A 121 1.52 0.82 5.03
C MET A 121 2.71 -0.06 5.40
N GLY A 122 2.45 -1.35 5.65
CA GLY A 122 3.46 -2.30 6.10
C GLY A 122 3.02 -3.73 5.96
N LEU A 123 3.47 -4.59 6.86
CA LEU A 123 3.19 -6.02 6.85
C LEU A 123 2.65 -6.48 8.20
N SER A 124 1.77 -7.48 8.14
CA SER A 124 1.34 -8.26 9.30
C SER A 124 1.62 -9.74 9.11
N TYR A 125 2.07 -10.35 10.18
CA TYR A 125 2.17 -11.81 10.31
C TYR A 125 0.91 -12.33 10.99
N PHE A 126 0.28 -13.36 10.41
CA PHE A 126 -0.89 -14.04 10.94
C PHE A 126 -0.52 -15.44 11.40
N ASN A 127 -0.93 -15.83 12.61
CA ASN A 127 -0.70 -17.16 13.14
C ASN A 127 -1.75 -18.20 12.70
N LYS A 128 -2.87 -17.75 12.13
CA LYS A 128 -3.93 -18.58 11.53
C LYS A 128 -4.17 -18.10 10.11
N ILE A 129 -4.14 -19.03 9.17
CA ILE A 129 -4.38 -18.80 7.74
C ILE A 129 -5.40 -19.80 7.22
N PHE A 130 -5.93 -19.55 6.04
CA PHE A 130 -6.77 -20.51 5.34
C PHE A 130 -6.03 -21.83 5.09
N ASP A 131 -6.71 -22.91 5.36
CA ASP A 131 -6.34 -24.27 4.98
C ASP A 131 -7.62 -25.03 4.60
N PRO A 132 -7.70 -25.68 3.43
CA PRO A 132 -8.93 -26.29 2.94
C PRO A 132 -9.44 -27.43 3.84
N ILE A 133 -8.60 -28.01 4.69
CA ILE A 133 -8.95 -29.14 5.56
C ILE A 133 -9.11 -28.67 7.00
N THR A 134 -8.14 -27.95 7.54
CA THR A 134 -8.08 -27.62 8.97
C THR A 134 -8.66 -26.27 9.33
N ASN A 135 -8.77 -25.33 8.36
CA ASN A 135 -9.33 -23.98 8.58
C ASN A 135 -10.03 -23.44 7.32
N PRO A 136 -11.04 -24.15 6.76
CA PRO A 136 -11.67 -23.81 5.48
C PRO A 136 -12.49 -22.51 5.51
N ASN A 137 -12.89 -22.07 6.70
CA ASN A 137 -13.72 -20.87 6.88
C ASN A 137 -12.91 -19.57 6.87
N ASN A 138 -11.58 -19.60 7.08
CA ASN A 138 -10.75 -18.40 7.03
C ASN A 138 -10.42 -17.98 5.60
N LYS A 139 -11.39 -17.56 4.83
CA LYS A 139 -11.17 -17.07 3.45
C LYS A 139 -10.57 -15.66 3.39
N GLY A 140 -10.39 -15.00 4.53
CA GLY A 140 -9.81 -13.66 4.62
C GLY A 140 -8.30 -13.63 4.40
N ILE A 141 -7.57 -14.56 5.02
CA ILE A 141 -6.11 -14.58 5.04
C ILE A 141 -5.58 -15.96 4.66
N THR A 142 -4.79 -16.02 3.59
CA THR A 142 -4.26 -17.28 3.03
C THR A 142 -2.73 -17.37 3.09
N THR A 143 -2.06 -16.32 3.54
CA THR A 143 -0.59 -16.28 3.68
C THR A 143 -0.19 -15.79 5.07
N ASP A 144 0.87 -16.36 5.63
CA ASP A 144 1.41 -15.94 6.94
C ASP A 144 1.74 -14.44 6.97
N LEU A 145 2.22 -13.89 5.83
CA LEU A 145 2.52 -12.48 5.67
C LEU A 145 1.49 -11.84 4.75
N ALA A 146 0.89 -10.75 5.20
CA ALA A 146 -0.07 -9.96 4.45
C ALA A 146 0.34 -8.48 4.45
N TRP A 147 0.00 -7.77 3.39
CA TRP A 147 0.02 -6.32 3.38
C TRP A 147 -0.94 -5.78 4.42
N SER A 148 -0.53 -4.69 5.05
CA SER A 148 -1.34 -3.97 6.03
C SER A 148 -1.36 -2.50 5.69
N PHE A 149 -2.54 -1.93 5.65
CA PHE A 149 -2.77 -0.51 5.41
C PHE A 149 -3.63 0.06 6.52
N ARG A 150 -3.26 1.23 7.03
CA ARG A 150 -3.97 1.93 8.08
C ARG A 150 -4.20 3.38 7.71
N LEU A 151 -5.42 3.87 7.94
CA LEU A 151 -5.78 5.28 7.85
C LEU A 151 -6.63 5.66 9.04
N PHE A 152 -6.12 6.54 9.90
CA PHE A 152 -6.79 6.98 11.12
C PHE A 152 -6.86 8.50 11.21
N MET A 153 -7.96 8.98 11.76
CA MET A 153 -8.13 10.37 12.20
C MET A 153 -8.18 10.39 13.73
N HIS A 154 -7.29 11.15 14.35
CA HIS A 154 -7.22 11.32 15.78
C HIS A 154 -7.59 12.75 16.20
N TYR A 155 -8.32 12.86 17.29
CA TYR A 155 -8.63 14.13 17.95
C TYR A 155 -8.01 14.17 19.33
N GLN A 156 -7.16 15.16 19.59
CA GLN A 156 -6.56 15.43 20.91
C GLN A 156 -7.58 16.11 21.79
N PHE A 157 -8.17 15.38 22.74
CA PHE A 157 -9.23 15.88 23.62
C PHE A 157 -8.70 16.41 24.97
N LEU A 158 -7.55 15.92 25.45
CA LEU A 158 -6.94 16.32 26.70
C LEU A 158 -5.43 16.47 26.54
N SER A 159 -4.88 17.54 27.13
CA SER A 159 -3.44 17.78 27.17
C SER A 159 -3.00 17.97 28.62
N SER A 160 -1.99 17.25 29.07
CA SER A 160 -1.34 17.39 30.34
C SER A 160 0.13 17.74 30.16
N GLN A 161 0.86 17.96 31.28
CA GLN A 161 2.30 18.23 31.21
C GLN A 161 3.10 17.04 30.62
N LYS A 162 2.65 15.81 30.84
CA LYS A 162 3.38 14.59 30.48
C LYS A 162 2.89 13.93 29.21
N MET A 163 1.60 14.09 28.82
CA MET A 163 1.01 13.40 27.70
C MET A 163 -0.20 14.12 27.10
N ASP A 164 -0.43 13.88 25.83
CA ASP A 164 -1.60 14.33 25.09
C ASP A 164 -2.49 13.13 24.79
N TRP A 165 -3.69 13.09 25.35
CA TRP A 165 -4.68 12.04 25.12
C TRP A 165 -5.45 12.29 23.85
N ARG A 166 -5.64 11.23 23.07
CA ARG A 166 -6.31 11.27 21.77
C ARG A 166 -7.34 10.16 21.68
N ALA A 167 -8.48 10.48 21.06
CA ALA A 167 -9.44 9.52 20.55
C ALA A 167 -9.33 9.48 19.02
N GLY A 168 -9.48 8.32 18.42
CA GLY A 168 -9.36 8.14 16.98
C GLY A 168 -10.42 7.22 16.42
N ILE A 169 -10.71 7.40 15.15
CA ILE A 169 -11.47 6.47 14.32
C ILE A 169 -10.70 6.20 13.04
N GLY A 170 -10.81 5.00 12.52
CA GLY A 170 -10.09 4.70 11.29
C GLY A 170 -10.42 3.36 10.68
N TYR A 171 -9.71 3.12 9.60
CA TYR A 171 -9.79 1.94 8.78
C TYR A 171 -8.46 1.19 8.81
N TYR A 172 -8.54 -0.13 8.96
CA TYR A 172 -7.40 -1.03 8.92
C TYR A 172 -7.70 -2.17 7.96
N HIS A 173 -6.78 -2.42 7.04
CA HIS A 173 -6.93 -3.43 5.99
C HIS A 173 -5.75 -4.38 5.98
N HIS A 174 -6.05 -5.68 5.79
CA HIS A 174 -5.05 -6.72 5.58
C HIS A 174 -5.42 -7.55 4.36
N SER A 175 -4.42 -7.85 3.52
CA SER A 175 -4.60 -8.65 2.30
C SER A 175 -3.23 -9.19 1.86
N ASN A 176 -3.19 -10.34 1.20
CA ASN A 176 -1.93 -10.87 0.66
C ASN A 176 -1.52 -10.21 -0.68
N GLY A 177 -2.29 -9.22 -1.18
CA GLY A 177 -1.98 -8.54 -2.44
C GLY A 177 -2.13 -9.42 -3.67
N HIS A 178 -3.06 -10.36 -3.65
CA HIS A 178 -3.39 -11.30 -4.72
C HIS A 178 -2.26 -12.29 -5.08
N THR A 179 -1.51 -12.72 -4.07
CA THR A 179 -0.42 -13.69 -4.25
C THR A 179 -0.87 -15.13 -4.00
N ARG A 180 -2.04 -15.33 -3.39
CA ARG A 180 -2.67 -16.63 -3.14
C ARG A 180 -4.16 -16.45 -2.88
N LEU A 181 -5.00 -17.40 -3.30
CA LEU A 181 -6.45 -17.43 -3.06
C LEU A 181 -6.83 -18.48 -2.02
N PRO A 182 -7.98 -18.34 -1.33
CA PRO A 182 -8.85 -17.15 -1.31
C PRO A 182 -8.17 -15.94 -0.65
N ASN A 183 -8.54 -14.71 -1.05
CA ASN A 183 -7.99 -13.48 -0.49
C ASN A 183 -9.08 -12.41 -0.38
N GLN A 184 -10.05 -12.64 0.50
CA GLN A 184 -11.11 -11.67 0.78
C GLN A 184 -10.59 -10.45 1.55
N GLY A 185 -9.46 -10.63 2.27
CA GLY A 185 -8.88 -9.64 3.15
C GLY A 185 -9.68 -9.43 4.43
N LEU A 186 -9.11 -8.68 5.36
CA LEU A 186 -9.78 -8.20 6.57
C LEU A 186 -9.89 -6.68 6.49
N ASN A 187 -11.11 -6.18 6.52
CA ASN A 187 -11.44 -4.76 6.45
C ASN A 187 -12.05 -4.33 7.77
N SER A 188 -11.33 -3.59 8.59
CA SER A 188 -11.75 -3.25 9.95
C SER A 188 -12.01 -1.77 10.12
N PHE A 189 -13.11 -1.44 10.78
CA PHE A 189 -13.44 -0.10 11.24
C PHE A 189 -13.25 -0.04 12.74
N LEU A 190 -12.29 0.79 13.18
CA LEU A 190 -11.80 0.78 14.54
C LEU A 190 -11.92 2.15 15.18
N PHE A 191 -12.27 2.15 16.46
CA PHE A 191 -12.08 3.24 17.40
C PHE A 191 -10.75 3.06 18.13
N SER A 192 -10.08 4.16 18.49
CA SER A 192 -8.85 4.10 19.25
C SER A 192 -8.80 5.12 20.38
N VAL A 193 -8.06 4.76 21.43
CA VAL A 193 -7.60 5.68 22.47
C VAL A 193 -6.09 5.58 22.56
N SER A 194 -5.41 6.71 22.50
CA SER A 194 -3.94 6.76 22.53
C SER A 194 -3.43 7.93 23.33
N ALA A 195 -2.15 7.85 23.75
CA ALA A 195 -1.47 8.89 24.48
C ALA A 195 -0.12 9.23 23.85
N ASP A 196 0.06 10.44 23.31
CA ASP A 196 1.39 10.95 22.92
C ASP A 196 2.17 11.31 24.18
N ILE A 197 3.23 10.56 24.49
CA ILE A 197 4.09 10.83 25.65
C ILE A 197 5.06 11.95 25.28
N LYS A 198 4.97 13.08 26.01
CA LYS A 198 5.78 14.26 25.74
C LYS A 198 7.25 14.02 26.07
N ASN A 199 8.12 14.30 25.09
CA ASN A 199 9.55 14.21 25.28
C ASN A 199 10.07 15.53 25.89
N PRO A 200 10.84 15.50 27.03
CA PRO A 200 11.43 16.71 27.62
C PRO A 200 12.31 17.51 26.63
N VAL A 201 12.98 16.84 25.70
CA VAL A 201 13.80 17.48 24.65
C VAL A 201 12.96 18.39 23.76
N LYS A 202 11.72 18.02 23.44
CA LYS A 202 10.79 18.89 22.68
C LYS A 202 10.47 20.18 23.42
N ILE A 203 10.30 20.08 24.75
CA ILE A 203 10.03 21.25 25.60
C ILE A 203 11.22 22.20 25.62
N GLN A 204 12.43 21.66 25.64
CA GLN A 204 13.66 22.45 25.56
C GLN A 204 13.83 23.11 24.19
N LEU A 205 13.65 22.36 23.10
CA LEU A 205 13.75 22.90 21.73
C LEU A 205 12.70 23.97 21.43
N ALA A 206 11.51 23.86 22.04
CA ALA A 206 10.48 24.90 21.92
C ALA A 206 10.84 26.21 22.66
N LYS A 207 11.66 26.13 23.68
CA LYS A 207 12.18 27.30 24.42
C LYS A 207 13.40 27.94 23.75
N ASP A 208 14.25 27.10 23.14
CA ASP A 208 15.37 27.54 22.34
C ASP A 208 14.79 28.09 21.00
N SER A 209 15.00 29.38 20.73
CA SER A 209 14.43 30.08 19.56
C SER A 209 14.75 29.36 18.25
N PHE A 210 13.99 28.32 17.89
CA PHE A 210 14.15 27.62 16.61
C PHE A 210 13.83 28.56 15.46
N VAL A 211 14.85 28.93 14.70
CA VAL A 211 14.67 29.71 13.47
C VAL A 211 14.28 28.76 12.36
N LYS A 212 13.04 28.92 11.90
CA LYS A 212 12.52 28.14 10.79
C LYS A 212 13.25 28.53 9.50
N PRO A 213 13.88 27.56 8.80
CA PRO A 213 14.54 27.87 7.53
C PRO A 213 13.55 28.35 6.46
N GLU A 214 13.95 29.35 5.70
CA GLU A 214 13.23 29.79 4.53
C GLU A 214 13.70 29.05 3.29
N PHE A 215 12.77 28.56 2.48
CA PHE A 215 13.07 27.84 1.25
C PHE A 215 12.48 28.58 0.06
N LYS A 216 13.30 28.82 -0.94
CA LYS A 216 12.86 29.25 -2.25
C LYS A 216 11.92 28.21 -2.87
N LYS A 217 11.06 28.64 -3.74
CA LYS A 217 10.25 27.73 -4.54
C LYS A 217 11.11 27.15 -5.66
N THR A 218 11.17 25.84 -5.73
CA THR A 218 11.95 25.13 -6.75
C THR A 218 11.05 24.25 -7.59
N VAL A 219 11.34 24.15 -8.88
CA VAL A 219 10.66 23.23 -9.80
C VAL A 219 11.74 22.65 -10.73
N TYR A 220 11.73 21.34 -10.90
CA TYR A 220 12.56 20.69 -11.91
C TYR A 220 11.80 19.56 -12.60
N ASP A 221 12.21 19.28 -13.83
CA ASP A 221 11.65 18.20 -14.63
C ASP A 221 12.42 16.90 -14.32
N TYR A 222 11.72 15.76 -14.44
CA TYR A 222 12.34 14.44 -14.39
C TYR A 222 11.77 13.52 -15.46
N ALA A 223 12.56 12.54 -15.83
CA ALA A 223 12.13 11.36 -16.57
C ALA A 223 12.60 10.12 -15.82
N SER A 224 11.81 9.05 -15.80
CA SER A 224 12.21 7.79 -15.20
C SER A 224 11.83 6.59 -16.06
N LEU A 225 12.68 5.56 -15.97
CA LEU A 225 12.42 4.24 -16.53
C LEU A 225 12.44 3.23 -15.41
N ARG A 226 11.36 2.46 -15.27
CA ARG A 226 11.16 1.48 -14.21
C ARG A 226 10.94 0.10 -14.80
N THR A 227 11.58 -0.90 -14.22
CA THR A 227 11.29 -2.32 -14.45
C THR A 227 10.95 -2.98 -13.12
N GLY A 228 10.09 -3.99 -13.15
CA GLY A 228 9.67 -4.68 -11.95
C GLY A 228 9.27 -6.12 -12.22
N TYR A 229 9.28 -6.87 -11.14
CA TYR A 229 8.79 -8.23 -11.06
C TYR A 229 7.73 -8.32 -9.96
N GLY A 230 6.58 -8.85 -10.31
CA GLY A 230 5.50 -9.10 -9.38
C GLY A 230 5.08 -10.55 -9.43
N ILE A 231 4.19 -10.89 -8.51
CA ILE A 231 3.55 -12.21 -8.47
C ILE A 231 2.05 -12.04 -8.30
N ASN A 232 1.30 -12.83 -9.03
CA ASN A 232 -0.14 -12.95 -8.84
C ASN A 232 -0.60 -14.41 -8.96
N VAL A 233 -1.86 -14.65 -8.66
CA VAL A 233 -2.52 -15.93 -8.80
C VAL A 233 -3.73 -15.78 -9.72
N LEU A 234 -4.02 -16.81 -10.51
CA LEU A 234 -5.19 -16.87 -11.37
C LEU A 234 -6.08 -18.02 -10.89
N GLY A 235 -7.39 -17.81 -10.91
CA GLY A 235 -8.36 -18.86 -10.70
C GLY A 235 -8.81 -19.05 -9.26
N GLU A 236 -9.55 -20.11 -9.03
CA GLU A 236 -10.06 -20.49 -7.73
C GLU A 236 -9.00 -21.26 -6.91
N ALA A 237 -9.17 -21.23 -5.59
CA ALA A 237 -8.22 -21.73 -4.63
C ALA A 237 -7.77 -23.19 -4.82
N GLU A 238 -8.56 -24.02 -5.47
CA GLU A 238 -8.32 -25.45 -5.56
C GLU A 238 -7.66 -25.90 -6.88
N VAL A 239 -7.80 -25.12 -7.97
CA VAL A 239 -7.41 -25.55 -9.32
C VAL A 239 -6.18 -24.81 -9.84
N PHE A 240 -6.11 -23.48 -9.69
CA PHE A 240 -5.08 -22.62 -10.27
C PHE A 240 -4.39 -21.71 -9.26
N ASN A 241 -4.25 -22.18 -8.03
CA ASN A 241 -3.69 -21.37 -6.93
C ASN A 241 -2.14 -21.32 -6.92
N GLU A 242 -1.51 -21.54 -8.06
CA GLU A 242 -0.09 -21.36 -8.23
C GLU A 242 0.24 -19.91 -8.52
N SER A 243 1.17 -19.32 -7.77
CA SER A 243 1.65 -17.97 -8.04
C SER A 243 2.60 -17.94 -9.22
N LYS A 244 2.33 -17.09 -10.20
CA LYS A 244 3.19 -16.88 -11.38
C LYS A 244 3.67 -15.44 -11.51
N GLY A 245 4.65 -15.24 -12.39
CA GLY A 245 5.32 -13.96 -12.58
C GLY A 245 4.46 -12.92 -13.30
N VAL A 246 4.63 -11.66 -12.88
CA VAL A 246 4.16 -10.48 -13.62
C VAL A 246 5.37 -9.58 -13.87
N TYR A 247 5.73 -9.37 -15.15
CA TYR A 247 6.86 -8.55 -15.54
C TYR A 247 6.36 -7.16 -15.96
N THR A 248 7.00 -6.13 -15.44
CA THR A 248 6.54 -4.75 -15.66
C THR A 248 7.64 -3.87 -16.23
N LEU A 249 7.23 -2.96 -17.12
CA LEU A 249 8.06 -1.87 -17.65
C LEU A 249 7.22 -0.60 -17.67
N ALA A 250 7.79 0.53 -17.23
CA ALA A 250 7.09 1.80 -17.27
C ALA A 250 8.04 2.97 -17.53
N GLY A 251 7.60 3.91 -18.36
CA GLY A 251 8.24 5.20 -18.56
C GLY A 251 7.38 6.31 -17.95
N GLU A 252 8.00 7.27 -17.29
CA GLU A 252 7.32 8.37 -16.62
C GLU A 252 8.06 9.68 -16.87
N TYR A 253 7.32 10.76 -17.09
CA TYR A 253 7.81 12.13 -17.17
C TYR A 253 6.97 13.04 -16.28
N GLY A 254 7.62 14.00 -15.62
CA GLY A 254 6.89 14.90 -14.74
C GLY A 254 7.74 16.01 -14.13
N LYS A 255 7.19 16.58 -13.05
CA LYS A 255 7.80 17.69 -12.31
C LYS A 255 7.88 17.40 -10.83
N VAL A 256 8.96 17.87 -10.21
CA VAL A 256 9.10 17.90 -8.76
C VAL A 256 9.03 19.35 -8.29
N PHE A 257 8.18 19.58 -7.30
CA PHE A 257 7.96 20.88 -6.69
C PHE A 257 8.54 20.90 -5.28
N ASN A 258 9.38 21.91 -5.00
CA ASN A 258 9.93 22.16 -3.66
C ASN A 258 10.60 20.92 -3.06
N HIS A 259 11.28 20.12 -3.87
CA HIS A 259 11.93 18.85 -3.48
C HIS A 259 11.04 17.88 -2.68
N THR A 260 9.73 18.13 -2.61
CA THR A 260 8.79 17.43 -1.74
C THR A 260 7.64 16.77 -2.50
N PHE A 261 7.10 17.43 -3.53
CA PHE A 261 5.93 16.94 -4.25
C PHE A 261 6.32 16.61 -5.70
N LYS A 262 6.12 15.37 -6.09
CA LYS A 262 6.42 14.88 -7.42
C LYS A 262 5.12 14.49 -8.11
N LEU A 263 4.89 15.01 -9.31
CA LEU A 263 3.74 14.71 -10.15
C LEU A 263 4.22 14.30 -11.53
N GLY A 264 3.62 13.28 -12.08
CA GLY A 264 4.02 12.74 -13.37
C GLY A 264 2.88 12.11 -14.15
N VAL A 265 3.18 11.86 -15.42
CA VAL A 265 2.35 11.08 -16.35
C VAL A 265 3.24 10.04 -17.01
N GLY A 266 2.68 8.91 -17.36
CA GLY A 266 3.50 7.85 -17.93
C GLY A 266 2.71 6.79 -18.66
N PHE A 267 3.48 5.85 -19.20
CA PHE A 267 3.00 4.65 -19.87
C PHE A 267 3.54 3.43 -19.15
N PHE A 268 2.72 2.39 -18.99
CA PHE A 268 3.13 1.10 -18.45
C PHE A 268 2.82 -0.04 -19.41
N TYR A 269 3.64 -1.09 -19.31
CA TYR A 269 3.44 -2.40 -19.90
C TYR A 269 3.60 -3.47 -18.81
N ARG A 270 2.74 -4.49 -18.82
CA ARG A 270 2.73 -5.62 -17.90
C ARG A 270 2.51 -6.90 -18.69
N TYR A 271 3.30 -7.90 -18.42
CA TYR A 271 3.12 -9.25 -18.98
C TYR A 271 2.81 -10.20 -17.81
N TYR A 272 1.74 -10.98 -17.97
CA TYR A 272 1.26 -11.92 -16.98
C TYR A 272 1.48 -13.34 -17.46
N GLU A 273 2.35 -14.11 -16.79
CA GLU A 273 2.61 -15.52 -17.13
C GLU A 273 1.34 -16.35 -17.05
N HIS A 274 0.47 -16.14 -16.06
CA HIS A 274 -0.78 -16.85 -15.92
C HIS A 274 -1.68 -16.75 -17.13
N TYR A 275 -1.92 -15.54 -17.61
CA TYR A 275 -2.78 -15.33 -18.77
C TYR A 275 -2.19 -15.93 -20.03
N HIS A 276 -0.87 -15.74 -20.22
CA HIS A 276 -0.18 -16.34 -21.34
C HIS A 276 -0.29 -17.86 -21.35
N ASP A 277 0.02 -18.52 -20.21
CA ASP A 277 0.00 -19.96 -20.10
C ASP A 277 -1.41 -20.53 -20.26
N TYR A 278 -2.41 -19.89 -19.63
CA TYR A 278 -3.82 -20.28 -19.78
C TYR A 278 -4.27 -20.28 -21.25
N ILE A 279 -3.94 -19.21 -21.96
CA ILE A 279 -4.29 -19.07 -23.39
C ILE A 279 -3.53 -20.09 -24.25
N LYS A 280 -2.22 -20.23 -24.03
CA LYS A 280 -1.33 -21.11 -24.80
C LYS A 280 -1.66 -22.59 -24.60
N ASN A 281 -2.01 -22.98 -23.39
CA ASN A 281 -2.35 -24.35 -23.04
C ASN A 281 -3.77 -24.76 -23.46
N ASN A 282 -4.53 -23.84 -24.08
CA ASN A 282 -5.90 -24.08 -24.55
C ASN A 282 -6.85 -24.51 -23.42
N GLU A 283 -6.77 -23.81 -22.29
CA GLU A 283 -7.60 -24.06 -21.13
C GLU A 283 -9.10 -23.79 -21.40
N SER A 284 -9.98 -24.21 -20.50
CA SER A 284 -11.42 -24.34 -20.72
C SER A 284 -12.11 -23.12 -21.37
N LEU A 285 -11.82 -21.89 -20.91
CA LEU A 285 -12.48 -20.68 -21.41
C LEU A 285 -11.98 -20.19 -22.77
N VAL A 286 -10.86 -20.73 -23.26
CA VAL A 286 -10.27 -20.33 -24.55
C VAL A 286 -10.33 -21.44 -25.60
N GLN A 287 -11.01 -22.56 -25.33
CA GLN A 287 -11.20 -23.65 -26.30
C GLN A 287 -12.04 -23.20 -27.49
N GLU A 288 -11.97 -23.95 -28.56
CA GLU A 288 -12.76 -23.70 -29.77
C GLU A 288 -14.26 -23.67 -29.42
N GLY A 289 -14.97 -22.67 -29.95
CA GLY A 289 -16.39 -22.45 -29.67
C GLY A 289 -16.67 -21.62 -28.41
N GLN A 290 -15.66 -21.33 -27.58
CA GLN A 290 -15.82 -20.44 -26.44
C GLN A 290 -15.66 -18.95 -26.84
N GLU A 291 -16.29 -18.05 -26.06
CA GLU A 291 -16.23 -16.60 -26.31
C GLU A 291 -14.78 -16.06 -26.33
N LEU A 292 -13.91 -16.63 -25.51
CA LEU A 292 -12.51 -16.18 -25.37
C LEU A 292 -11.53 -16.93 -26.32
N ALA A 293 -12.01 -17.80 -27.21
CA ALA A 293 -11.15 -18.52 -28.14
C ALA A 293 -10.27 -17.60 -29.02
N ARG A 294 -10.77 -16.39 -29.32
CA ARG A 294 -10.03 -15.33 -30.02
C ARG A 294 -8.72 -14.91 -29.38
N LEU A 295 -8.56 -15.13 -28.07
CA LEU A 295 -7.31 -14.77 -27.36
C LEU A 295 -6.13 -15.63 -27.81
N LYS A 296 -6.38 -16.81 -28.40
CA LYS A 296 -5.34 -17.71 -28.93
C LYS A 296 -4.63 -17.16 -30.17
N ASP A 297 -5.17 -16.18 -30.88
CA ASP A 297 -4.53 -15.57 -32.04
C ASP A 297 -3.17 -14.96 -31.72
N SER A 298 -2.99 -14.45 -30.49
CA SER A 298 -1.73 -13.90 -30.03
C SER A 298 -1.59 -14.04 -28.50
N PRO A 299 -1.22 -15.22 -27.96
CA PRO A 299 -1.19 -15.50 -26.53
C PRO A 299 -0.30 -14.52 -25.75
N PHE A 300 0.87 -14.18 -26.26
CA PHE A 300 1.79 -13.23 -25.62
C PHE A 300 1.18 -11.83 -25.51
N TYR A 301 0.62 -11.30 -26.61
CA TYR A 301 -0.01 -9.98 -26.60
C TYR A 301 -1.27 -9.95 -25.75
N ASN A 302 -2.11 -10.97 -25.86
CA ASN A 302 -3.36 -11.06 -25.07
C ASN A 302 -3.12 -11.39 -23.60
N GLY A 303 -2.00 -12.02 -23.25
CA GLY A 303 -1.55 -12.21 -21.87
C GLY A 303 -0.90 -10.97 -21.26
N SER A 304 -0.84 -9.85 -21.99
CA SER A 304 -0.26 -8.61 -21.52
C SER A 304 -1.32 -7.51 -21.27
N ALA A 305 -0.91 -6.47 -20.55
CA ALA A 305 -1.68 -5.25 -20.36
C ALA A 305 -0.79 -4.03 -20.54
N HIS A 306 -1.32 -2.97 -21.12
CA HIS A 306 -0.65 -1.69 -21.19
C HIS A 306 -1.64 -0.53 -21.11
N GLY A 307 -1.14 0.62 -20.68
CA GLY A 307 -1.98 1.78 -20.45
C GLY A 307 -1.20 3.02 -20.05
N LEU A 308 -1.96 4.06 -19.74
CA LEU A 308 -1.45 5.35 -19.32
C LEU A 308 -1.74 5.57 -17.83
N PHE A 309 -0.94 6.39 -17.17
CA PHE A 309 -1.15 6.76 -15.77
C PHE A 309 -0.75 8.19 -15.46
N ILE A 310 -1.35 8.70 -14.40
CA ILE A 310 -0.88 9.87 -13.64
C ILE A 310 -0.37 9.41 -12.30
N THR A 311 0.67 10.05 -11.77
CA THR A 311 1.27 9.70 -10.48
C THR A 311 1.45 10.92 -9.60
N GLY A 312 1.29 10.70 -8.29
CA GLY A 312 1.64 11.63 -7.25
C GLY A 312 2.54 10.96 -6.22
N GLU A 313 3.59 11.66 -5.80
CA GLU A 313 4.55 11.15 -4.82
C GLU A 313 4.94 12.25 -3.84
N VAL A 314 4.99 11.90 -2.56
CA VAL A 314 5.56 12.74 -1.51
C VAL A 314 6.96 12.25 -1.20
N LEU A 315 7.94 13.13 -1.34
CA LEU A 315 9.36 12.85 -1.12
C LEU A 315 9.78 13.28 0.30
N LEU A 316 10.32 12.33 1.06
CA LEU A 316 10.86 12.52 2.41
C LEU A 316 12.36 12.24 2.39
N ASN A 317 13.09 12.96 1.56
CA ASN A 317 14.52 12.77 1.25
C ASN A 317 14.80 11.42 0.54
N HIS A 318 15.11 10.35 1.26
CA HIS A 318 15.34 9.03 0.66
C HIS A 318 14.06 8.21 0.46
N VAL A 319 12.99 8.54 1.18
CA VAL A 319 11.74 7.80 1.11
C VAL A 319 10.72 8.54 0.25
N GLY A 320 10.08 7.83 -0.66
CA GLY A 320 8.95 8.31 -1.45
C GLY A 320 7.69 7.50 -1.12
N ILE A 321 6.57 8.19 -0.95
CA ILE A 321 5.23 7.58 -0.82
C ILE A 321 4.51 7.87 -2.12
N GLU A 322 4.27 6.83 -2.91
CA GLU A 322 3.66 6.97 -4.24
C GLU A 322 2.25 6.40 -4.28
N ALA A 323 1.38 7.15 -4.96
CA ALA A 323 0.11 6.65 -5.47
C ALA A 323 0.00 6.99 -6.97
N TYR A 324 -0.54 6.05 -7.79
CA TYR A 324 -0.93 6.39 -9.14
C TYR A 324 -2.34 5.91 -9.48
N LEU A 325 -2.93 6.58 -10.46
CA LEU A 325 -4.18 6.19 -11.09
C LEU A 325 -3.94 6.12 -12.60
N GLY A 326 -4.36 5.02 -13.23
CA GLY A 326 -4.16 4.76 -14.64
C GLY A 326 -5.38 4.17 -15.33
N ALA A 327 -5.32 4.16 -16.65
CA ALA A 327 -6.29 3.51 -17.51
C ALA A 327 -5.60 2.43 -18.34
N ASN A 328 -6.09 1.20 -18.28
CA ASN A 328 -5.68 0.13 -19.16
C ASN A 328 -6.27 0.37 -20.55
N LEU A 329 -5.42 0.56 -21.55
CA LEU A 329 -5.81 0.63 -22.96
C LEU A 329 -5.98 -0.78 -23.55
N HIS A 330 -5.26 -1.74 -22.99
CA HIS A 330 -5.30 -3.14 -23.38
C HIS A 330 -5.14 -4.02 -22.12
N LYS A 331 -6.10 -4.89 -21.85
CA LYS A 331 -6.08 -5.92 -20.80
C LYS A 331 -7.15 -6.98 -21.09
N PRO A 332 -7.08 -7.68 -22.24
CA PRO A 332 -8.15 -8.58 -22.67
C PRO A 332 -8.28 -9.82 -21.80
N ALA A 333 -7.17 -10.38 -21.33
CA ALA A 333 -7.16 -11.60 -20.52
C ALA A 333 -7.73 -11.41 -19.10
N TYR A 334 -7.97 -10.19 -18.65
CA TYR A 334 -8.68 -9.96 -17.38
C TYR A 334 -10.10 -10.53 -17.38
N GLN A 335 -10.68 -10.78 -18.56
CA GLN A 335 -11.96 -11.47 -18.69
C GLN A 335 -11.88 -12.93 -18.24
N ILE A 336 -10.74 -13.60 -18.40
CA ILE A 336 -10.49 -14.95 -17.89
C ILE A 336 -10.60 -14.94 -16.35
N ASP A 337 -9.86 -14.03 -15.71
CA ASP A 337 -9.86 -13.88 -14.26
C ASP A 337 -11.27 -13.58 -13.70
N TRP A 338 -11.99 -12.67 -14.35
CA TRP A 338 -13.34 -12.34 -13.96
C TRP A 338 -14.30 -13.54 -14.08
N GLN A 339 -14.26 -14.28 -15.18
CA GLN A 339 -15.14 -15.44 -15.38
C GLN A 339 -14.84 -16.58 -14.40
N MET A 340 -13.60 -16.72 -13.96
CA MET A 340 -13.21 -17.73 -12.98
C MET A 340 -13.63 -17.39 -11.55
N ASN A 341 -13.42 -16.14 -11.13
CA ASN A 341 -13.50 -15.76 -9.72
C ASN A 341 -14.79 -15.03 -9.35
N GLU A 342 -15.36 -14.25 -10.26
CA GLU A 342 -16.40 -13.27 -9.93
C GLU A 342 -17.76 -13.65 -10.53
N GLY A 343 -17.81 -14.73 -11.29
CA GLY A 343 -19.03 -15.22 -11.92
C GLY A 343 -19.23 -14.72 -13.34
N TRP A 344 -20.22 -15.29 -13.98
CA TRP A 344 -20.40 -15.26 -15.42
C TRP A 344 -21.55 -14.41 -15.87
N ASP A 345 -22.53 -14.22 -15.01
CA ASP A 345 -23.83 -13.82 -15.40
C ASP A 345 -24.49 -13.02 -14.30
N ASN A 346 -24.94 -11.85 -14.67
CA ASN A 346 -25.64 -10.93 -13.79
C ASN A 346 -27.17 -11.02 -13.98
N THR A 347 -27.64 -12.04 -14.70
CA THR A 347 -29.08 -12.24 -14.91
C THR A 347 -29.72 -12.61 -13.56
N PRO A 348 -30.77 -11.91 -13.13
CA PRO A 348 -31.51 -12.26 -11.93
C PRO A 348 -32.04 -13.69 -12.04
N ARG A 349 -31.68 -14.51 -11.07
CA ARG A 349 -32.16 -15.89 -10.93
C ARG A 349 -32.31 -16.23 -9.47
N GLU A 350 -33.01 -17.32 -9.15
CA GLU A 350 -33.01 -17.86 -7.80
C GLU A 350 -31.59 -18.31 -7.45
N ILE A 351 -31.01 -17.66 -6.44
CA ILE A 351 -29.65 -17.92 -5.99
C ILE A 351 -29.78 -18.73 -4.70
N PRO A 352 -29.13 -19.90 -4.61
CA PRO A 352 -29.08 -20.64 -3.36
C PRO A 352 -28.52 -19.77 -2.22
N PRO A 353 -28.97 -19.96 -0.97
CA PRO A 353 -28.54 -19.12 0.17
C PRO A 353 -27.03 -19.08 0.40
N ASN A 354 -26.29 -20.08 -0.09
CA ASN A 354 -24.83 -20.21 0.11
C ASN A 354 -24.01 -19.67 -1.07
N TRP A 355 -24.65 -19.13 -2.11
CA TRP A 355 -23.94 -18.64 -3.28
C TRP A 355 -23.61 -17.16 -3.12
N VAL A 356 -22.37 -16.83 -3.42
CA VAL A 356 -21.95 -15.43 -3.58
C VAL A 356 -22.39 -14.97 -4.96
N LEU A 357 -23.08 -13.84 -5.02
CA LEU A 357 -23.41 -13.19 -6.29
C LEU A 357 -22.14 -12.81 -7.03
N GLY A 358 -22.07 -13.18 -8.30
CA GLY A 358 -21.01 -12.72 -9.19
C GLY A 358 -21.00 -11.21 -9.32
N GLU A 359 -19.86 -10.67 -9.71
CA GLU A 359 -19.68 -9.23 -9.89
C GLU A 359 -20.50 -8.71 -11.07
N LEU A 360 -21.15 -7.56 -10.91
CA LEU A 360 -21.88 -6.88 -11.97
C LEU A 360 -20.94 -6.54 -13.16
N ASP A 361 -21.40 -6.79 -14.41
CA ASP A 361 -20.66 -6.47 -15.63
C ASP A 361 -20.17 -5.01 -15.69
N SER A 362 -20.95 -4.07 -15.19
CA SER A 362 -20.55 -2.66 -15.12
C SER A 362 -19.35 -2.43 -14.18
N LYS A 363 -19.23 -3.19 -13.09
CA LYS A 363 -18.13 -3.13 -12.15
C LYS A 363 -16.89 -3.80 -12.72
N TYR A 364 -17.06 -4.97 -13.36
CA TYR A 364 -16.01 -5.64 -14.12
C TYR A 364 -15.38 -4.73 -15.18
N LYS A 365 -16.20 -4.05 -16.01
CA LYS A 365 -15.70 -3.12 -17.04
C LYS A 365 -14.87 -1.99 -16.44
N LYS A 366 -15.27 -1.47 -15.27
CA LYS A 366 -14.51 -0.45 -14.54
C LYS A 366 -13.19 -1.00 -14.00
N LYS A 367 -13.18 -2.20 -13.41
CA LYS A 367 -11.96 -2.87 -12.93
C LYS A 367 -11.00 -3.18 -14.09
N LYS A 368 -11.52 -3.63 -15.23
CA LYS A 368 -10.73 -3.84 -16.43
C LYS A 368 -10.07 -2.55 -16.93
N LEU A 369 -10.78 -1.42 -16.85
CA LEU A 369 -10.30 -0.12 -17.33
C LEU A 369 -9.36 0.57 -16.36
N ILE A 370 -9.69 0.58 -15.06
CA ILE A 370 -8.99 1.40 -14.06
C ILE A 370 -7.90 0.58 -13.38
N SER A 371 -6.67 1.07 -13.48
CA SER A 371 -5.51 0.56 -12.75
C SER A 371 -5.07 1.56 -11.71
N SER A 372 -4.75 1.10 -10.51
CA SER A 372 -4.16 1.95 -9.47
C SER A 372 -3.00 1.25 -8.78
N ARG A 373 -2.15 2.03 -8.08
CA ARG A 373 -0.99 1.53 -7.38
C ARG A 373 -0.68 2.40 -6.18
N LEU A 374 -0.29 1.74 -5.09
CA LEU A 374 0.20 2.38 -3.88
C LEU A 374 1.50 1.70 -3.46
N GLY A 375 2.47 2.46 -2.96
CA GLY A 375 3.70 1.86 -2.46
C GLY A 375 4.72 2.84 -1.92
N LEU A 376 5.82 2.24 -1.50
CA LEU A 376 6.95 2.92 -0.91
C LEU A 376 8.17 2.78 -1.81
N LYS A 377 8.89 3.89 -1.99
CA LYS A 377 10.15 3.97 -2.74
C LYS A 377 11.30 4.32 -1.80
N TYR A 378 12.47 3.78 -2.10
CA TYR A 378 13.71 4.17 -1.46
C TYR A 378 14.71 4.65 -2.51
N TYR A 379 15.05 5.93 -2.46
CA TYR A 379 16.01 6.58 -3.36
C TYR A 379 17.43 6.41 -2.82
N LEU A 380 18.34 5.95 -3.66
CA LEU A 380 19.74 5.76 -3.29
C LEU A 380 20.42 7.09 -2.93
N LEU A 381 20.15 8.14 -3.71
CA LEU A 381 20.58 9.50 -3.40
C LEU A 381 19.41 10.30 -2.85
N GLY A 382 19.63 11.01 -1.74
CA GLY A 382 18.61 11.85 -1.14
C GLY A 382 18.11 12.95 -2.08
N THR A 383 16.82 13.21 -2.05
CA THR A 383 16.15 14.19 -2.93
C THR A 383 16.23 15.64 -2.42
N ARG A 384 16.90 15.87 -1.31
CA ARG A 384 17.18 17.20 -0.72
C ARG A 384 17.93 18.12 -1.69
N ARG A 385 18.90 17.56 -2.41
CA ARG A 385 19.58 18.21 -3.53
C ARG A 385 19.15 17.49 -4.79
N VAL A 386 18.86 18.21 -5.87
CA VAL A 386 18.42 17.60 -7.13
C VAL A 386 19.55 16.74 -7.73
N PRO A 387 19.58 15.42 -7.49
CA PRO A 387 20.57 14.58 -8.14
C PRO A 387 20.19 14.47 -9.62
N LYS A 388 21.15 14.79 -10.51
CA LYS A 388 20.95 14.67 -11.95
C LYS A 388 20.60 13.23 -12.35
N HIS A 389 21.22 12.27 -11.67
CA HIS A 389 20.99 10.83 -11.85
C HIS A 389 20.67 10.21 -10.49
N ASN A 390 19.62 9.42 -10.40
CA ASN A 390 19.24 8.70 -9.20
C ASN A 390 18.70 7.32 -9.55
N VAL A 391 18.66 6.44 -8.56
CA VAL A 391 18.04 5.11 -8.65
C VAL A 391 17.15 4.94 -7.44
N TYR A 392 16.02 4.26 -7.60
CA TYR A 392 15.22 3.82 -6.46
C TYR A 392 14.85 2.35 -6.57
N ALA A 393 14.69 1.71 -5.41
CA ALA A 393 13.99 0.45 -5.25
C ALA A 393 12.61 0.73 -4.65
N ALA A 394 11.62 -0.08 -5.03
CA ALA A 394 10.26 0.13 -4.55
C ALA A 394 9.46 -1.16 -4.37
N PHE A 395 8.54 -1.12 -3.40
CA PHE A 395 7.49 -2.11 -3.23
C PHE A 395 6.13 -1.47 -3.43
N HIS A 396 5.32 -2.12 -4.25
CA HIS A 396 3.99 -1.64 -4.61
C HIS A 396 2.95 -2.77 -4.54
N ILE A 397 1.74 -2.39 -4.17
CA ILE A 397 0.53 -3.15 -4.47
C ILE A 397 -0.14 -2.52 -5.68
N ASN A 398 -0.33 -3.32 -6.73
CA ASN A 398 -1.07 -2.92 -7.91
C ASN A 398 -2.51 -3.41 -7.77
N THR A 399 -3.48 -2.60 -8.20
CA THR A 399 -4.90 -2.90 -8.03
C THR A 399 -5.71 -2.53 -9.27
N ASN A 400 -6.87 -3.18 -9.41
CA ASN A 400 -7.89 -2.86 -10.39
C ASN A 400 -9.08 -2.25 -9.65
N LEU A 401 -9.23 -0.91 -9.69
CA LEU A 401 -10.27 -0.19 -8.94
C LEU A 401 -10.33 -0.59 -7.44
N GLY A 402 -9.17 -0.71 -6.79
CA GLY A 402 -9.05 -1.07 -5.38
C GLY A 402 -8.94 -2.58 -5.09
N GLN A 403 -9.33 -3.47 -5.99
CA GLN A 403 -9.08 -4.91 -5.86
C GLN A 403 -7.61 -5.21 -6.19
N ALA A 404 -6.93 -5.95 -5.33
CA ALA A 404 -5.54 -6.34 -5.58
C ALA A 404 -5.38 -7.12 -6.89
N ASP A 405 -4.38 -6.75 -7.69
CA ASP A 405 -3.99 -7.39 -8.95
C ASP A 405 -2.69 -8.18 -8.77
N PHE A 406 -1.65 -7.52 -8.26
CA PHE A 406 -0.38 -8.19 -7.92
C PHE A 406 0.48 -7.32 -7.00
N THR A 407 1.36 -7.98 -6.26
CA THR A 407 2.42 -7.35 -5.47
C THR A 407 3.69 -7.26 -6.30
N GLU A 408 4.36 -6.11 -6.31
CA GLU A 408 5.50 -5.81 -7.18
C GLU A 408 6.71 -5.30 -6.39
N PHE A 409 7.89 -5.83 -6.69
CA PHE A 409 9.17 -5.19 -6.44
C PHE A 409 9.69 -4.59 -7.73
N SER A 410 10.20 -3.34 -7.67
CA SER A 410 10.71 -2.66 -8.86
C SER A 410 11.98 -1.85 -8.59
N LEU A 411 12.75 -1.66 -9.66
CA LEU A 411 13.92 -0.78 -9.71
C LEU A 411 13.70 0.25 -10.80
N ALA A 412 14.16 1.47 -10.57
CA ALA A 412 14.05 2.52 -11.56
C ALA A 412 15.26 3.44 -11.57
N TYR A 413 15.55 3.92 -12.75
CA TYR A 413 16.49 5.02 -12.98
C TYR A 413 15.70 6.31 -13.17
N VAL A 414 16.16 7.40 -12.55
CA VAL A 414 15.57 8.74 -12.61
C VAL A 414 16.61 9.74 -13.10
N TYR A 415 16.26 10.49 -14.12
CA TYR A 415 17.06 11.60 -14.65
C TYR A 415 16.34 12.92 -14.39
N SER A 416 16.98 13.85 -13.66
CA SER A 416 16.45 15.18 -13.33
C SER A 416 17.13 16.26 -14.14
N PHE A 417 16.36 17.22 -14.62
CA PHE A 417 16.85 18.29 -15.49
C PHE A 417 16.00 19.57 -15.38
N ARG A 418 16.44 20.66 -15.99
CA ARG A 418 15.72 21.96 -16.05
C ARG A 418 15.31 22.51 -14.68
N SER A 419 16.23 22.46 -13.70
CA SER A 419 15.96 23.06 -12.39
C SER A 419 15.81 24.59 -12.49
N ARG A 420 14.75 25.11 -11.86
CA ARG A 420 14.46 26.55 -11.79
C ARG A 420 14.14 26.91 -10.35
N GLU A 421 14.77 27.96 -9.85
CA GLU A 421 14.40 28.62 -8.59
C GLU A 421 13.54 29.85 -8.89
N ARG A 422 12.51 30.09 -8.06
CA ARG A 422 11.66 31.27 -8.12
C ARG A 422 11.59 31.97 -6.79
#